data_eb245ab4e9d557c1cc94ffd0927e293f
#
_entry.id   eb245ab4e9d557c1cc94ffd0927e293f
#
_cell.length_a   1.000
_cell.length_b   1.000
_cell.length_c   1.000
_cell.angle_alpha   90.00
_cell.angle_beta   90.00
_cell.angle_gamma   90.00
#
_symmetry.space_group_name_H-M   'P 1'
#
loop_
_entity.id
_entity.type
_entity.pdbx_description
1 polymer ?
#
loop_
_entity_poly.entity_id
_entity_poly.type
_entity_poly.pdbx_seq_one_letter_code
_entity_poly.pdbx_strand_id
1 'polypeptide(L)'
;MHTIGKILKTIREERGLQLRQVAIESNIDLTLLSRVENGKRMPSESLLIKLAETYGLDSNLLVLQLVSDKILEISEQYPDHTIEALKVAQEKARLGERY
;
A
#
# COMPACT_ATOMS: atom_id res chain seq x y z
N MET A 1 -11.57 -8.33 -0.66
CA MET A 1 -10.20 -7.79 -0.61
C MET A 1 -10.24 -6.33 -0.16
N HIS A 2 -9.22 -5.87 0.50
CA HIS A 2 -9.19 -4.54 1.10
C HIS A 2 -8.02 -3.73 0.57
N THR A 3 -8.13 -2.40 0.64
CA THR A 3 -7.04 -1.48 0.34
C THR A 3 -5.95 -1.56 1.41
N ILE A 4 -4.76 -1.06 1.09
CA ILE A 4 -3.60 -1.13 1.99
C ILE A 4 -3.89 -0.51 3.36
N GLY A 5 -4.62 0.60 3.42
CA GLY A 5 -4.96 1.24 4.70
C GLY A 5 -5.78 0.32 5.60
N LYS A 6 -6.78 -0.34 5.04
CA LYS A 6 -7.62 -1.30 5.77
C LYS A 6 -6.82 -2.51 6.22
N ILE A 7 -5.93 -3.01 5.38
CA ILE A 7 -5.04 -4.13 5.70
C ILE A 7 -4.15 -3.78 6.89
N LEU A 8 -3.53 -2.59 6.87
CA LEU A 8 -2.67 -2.14 7.96
C LEU A 8 -3.44 -2.01 9.28
N LYS A 9 -4.63 -1.44 9.22
CA LYS A 9 -5.49 -1.30 10.41
C LYS A 9 -5.84 -2.68 10.98
N THR A 10 -6.21 -3.63 10.14
CA THR A 10 -6.55 -4.99 10.55
C THR A 10 -5.35 -5.68 11.21
N ILE A 11 -4.16 -5.57 10.63
CA ILE A 11 -2.94 -6.14 11.22
C ILE A 11 -2.71 -5.58 12.62
N ARG A 12 -2.81 -4.27 12.77
CA ARG A 12 -2.62 -3.60 14.06
C ARG A 12 -3.64 -4.06 15.09
N GLU A 13 -4.91 -4.08 14.73
CA GLU A 13 -6.00 -4.46 15.63
C GLU A 13 -5.91 -5.93 16.05
N GLU A 14 -5.58 -6.82 15.13
CA GLU A 14 -5.40 -8.25 15.43
C GLU A 14 -4.26 -8.49 16.43
N ARG A 15 -3.29 -7.59 16.49
CA ARG A 15 -2.17 -7.67 17.43
C ARG A 15 -2.47 -6.95 18.74
N GLY A 16 -3.66 -6.38 18.89
CA GLY A 16 -4.07 -5.65 20.09
C GLY A 16 -3.27 -4.38 20.33
N LEU A 17 -2.70 -3.79 19.28
CA LEU A 17 -1.88 -2.60 19.40
C LEU A 17 -2.70 -1.33 19.16
N GLN A 18 -2.39 -0.30 19.95
CA GLN A 18 -2.96 1.02 19.74
C GLN A 18 -2.18 1.77 18.65
N LEU A 19 -2.88 2.66 17.95
CA LEU A 19 -2.28 3.46 16.88
C LEU A 19 -1.04 4.21 17.36
N ARG A 20 -1.11 4.82 18.53
CA ARG A 20 0.00 5.58 19.13
C ARG A 20 1.22 4.71 19.38
N GLN A 21 1.03 3.48 19.85
CA GLN A 21 2.13 2.55 20.10
C GLN A 21 2.87 2.24 18.80
N VAL A 22 2.12 1.95 17.73
CA VAL A 22 2.72 1.64 16.44
C VAL A 22 3.42 2.86 15.86
N ALA A 23 2.84 4.04 15.99
CA ALA A 23 3.44 5.29 15.52
C ALA A 23 4.81 5.52 16.19
N ILE A 24 4.89 5.32 17.52
CA ILE A 24 6.14 5.48 18.28
C ILE A 24 7.16 4.43 17.84
N GLU A 25 6.79 3.16 17.84
CA GLU A 25 7.70 2.05 17.51
C GLU A 25 8.23 2.14 16.07
N SER A 26 7.39 2.57 15.14
CA SER A 26 7.75 2.69 13.73
C SER A 26 8.40 4.01 13.38
N ASN A 27 8.44 4.95 14.34
CA ASN A 27 8.90 6.32 14.10
C ASN A 27 8.15 6.98 12.94
N ILE A 28 6.82 6.87 13.00
CA ILE A 28 5.89 7.45 12.02
C ILE A 28 5.01 8.46 12.75
N ASP A 29 4.77 9.61 12.12
CA ASP A 29 3.84 10.61 12.66
C ASP A 29 2.45 9.99 12.88
N LEU A 30 1.88 10.22 14.07
CA LEU A 30 0.60 9.65 14.45
C LEU A 30 -0.52 10.07 13.49
N THR A 31 -0.57 11.35 13.14
CA THR A 31 -1.59 11.88 12.24
C THR A 31 -1.46 11.25 10.85
N LEU A 32 -0.24 11.10 10.35
CA LEU A 32 0.02 10.45 9.07
C LEU A 32 -0.44 8.99 9.10
N LEU A 33 -0.06 8.24 10.14
CA LEU A 33 -0.45 6.84 10.26
C LEU A 33 -1.98 6.69 10.33
N SER A 34 -2.65 7.56 11.09
CA SER A 34 -4.11 7.58 11.17
C SER A 34 -4.75 7.79 9.80
N ARG A 35 -4.24 8.76 9.04
CA ARG A 35 -4.77 9.07 7.70
C ARG A 35 -4.57 7.90 6.73
N VAL A 36 -3.43 7.23 6.82
CA VAL A 36 -3.14 6.06 5.99
C VAL A 36 -4.12 4.92 6.30
N GLU A 37 -4.30 4.60 7.57
CA GLU A 37 -5.23 3.53 7.99
C GLU A 37 -6.68 3.82 7.62
N ASN A 38 -7.06 5.09 7.61
CA ASN A 38 -8.43 5.50 7.28
C ASN A 38 -8.64 5.76 5.78
N GLY A 39 -7.66 5.45 4.95
CA GLY A 39 -7.78 5.60 3.51
C GLY A 39 -7.77 7.05 3.02
N LYS A 40 -7.34 7.99 3.87
CA LYS A 40 -7.26 9.41 3.52
C LYS A 40 -5.96 9.78 2.82
N ARG A 41 -4.95 8.92 2.93
CA ARG A 41 -3.66 9.15 2.31
C ARG A 41 -3.03 7.81 1.91
N MET A 42 -2.49 7.77 0.69
CA MET A 42 -1.72 6.63 0.20
C MET A 42 -0.37 6.59 0.93
N PRO A 43 0.04 5.46 1.50
CA PRO A 43 1.34 5.36 2.15
C PRO A 43 2.48 5.40 1.14
N SER A 44 3.65 5.87 1.56
CA SER A 44 4.87 5.72 0.77
C SER A 44 5.46 4.33 0.96
N GLU A 45 6.33 3.91 0.06
CA GLU A 45 7.05 2.65 0.21
C GLU A 45 7.88 2.63 1.50
N SER A 46 8.56 3.75 1.82
CA SER A 46 9.39 3.83 3.03
C SER A 46 8.56 3.67 4.31
N LEU A 47 7.33 4.20 4.34
CA LEU A 47 6.41 4.03 5.47
C LEU A 47 6.04 2.55 5.62
N LEU A 48 5.77 1.86 4.52
CA LEU A 48 5.43 0.44 4.54
C LEU A 48 6.59 -0.42 5.03
N ILE A 49 7.83 -0.06 4.67
CA ILE A 49 9.02 -0.78 5.15
C ILE A 49 9.14 -0.65 6.68
N LYS A 50 8.93 0.55 7.22
CA LYS A 50 8.94 0.77 8.67
C LYS A 50 7.86 -0.05 9.38
N LEU A 51 6.65 -0.07 8.85
CA LEU A 51 5.55 -0.86 9.42
C LEU A 51 5.82 -2.36 9.32
N ALA A 52 6.38 -2.82 8.21
CA ALA A 52 6.76 -4.21 8.05
C ALA A 52 7.77 -4.64 9.10
N GLU A 53 8.78 -3.82 9.39
CA GLU A 53 9.74 -4.08 10.47
C GLU A 53 9.04 -4.19 11.82
N THR A 54 8.18 -3.22 12.13
CA THR A 54 7.43 -3.20 13.40
C THR A 54 6.57 -4.43 13.57
N TYR A 55 5.91 -4.89 12.50
CA TYR A 55 5.01 -6.04 12.53
C TYR A 55 5.72 -7.38 12.27
N GLY A 56 7.00 -7.38 11.94
CA GLY A 56 7.73 -8.60 11.60
C GLY A 56 7.24 -9.24 10.30
N LEU A 57 6.87 -8.42 9.33
CA LEU A 57 6.35 -8.88 8.05
C LEU A 57 7.34 -8.61 6.92
N ASP A 58 7.22 -9.35 5.84
CA ASP A 58 7.94 -9.07 4.60
C ASP A 58 7.35 -7.81 3.96
N SER A 59 8.19 -6.78 3.81
CA SER A 59 7.75 -5.51 3.22
C SER A 59 7.20 -5.66 1.80
N ASN A 60 7.68 -6.67 1.05
CA ASN A 60 7.19 -6.91 -0.32
C ASN A 60 5.69 -7.22 -0.36
N LEU A 61 5.16 -7.86 0.68
CA LEU A 61 3.72 -8.15 0.77
C LEU A 61 2.91 -6.84 0.86
N LEU A 62 3.41 -5.88 1.63
CA LEU A 62 2.74 -4.59 1.79
C LEU A 62 2.90 -3.72 0.54
N VAL A 63 4.09 -3.71 -0.05
CA VAL A 63 4.34 -2.95 -1.28
C VAL A 63 3.48 -3.48 -2.44
N LEU A 64 3.30 -4.79 -2.52
CA LEU A 64 2.40 -5.38 -3.52
C LEU A 64 0.97 -4.83 -3.38
N GLN A 65 0.48 -4.71 -2.15
CA GLN A 65 -0.84 -4.14 -1.90
C GLN A 65 -0.91 -2.65 -2.28
N LEU A 66 0.15 -1.90 -2.01
CA LEU A 66 0.23 -0.50 -2.43
C LEU A 66 0.15 -0.37 -3.96
N VAL A 67 0.92 -1.18 -4.67
CA VAL A 67 0.91 -1.16 -6.15
C VAL A 67 -0.47 -1.55 -6.68
N SER A 68 -1.10 -2.55 -6.08
CA SER A 68 -2.48 -2.96 -6.41
C SER A 68 -3.47 -1.80 -6.25
N ASP A 69 -3.35 -1.02 -5.18
CA ASP A 69 -4.21 0.13 -4.94
C ASP A 69 -3.99 1.24 -5.98
N LYS A 70 -2.74 1.43 -6.42
CA LYS A 70 -2.43 2.38 -7.50
C LYS A 70 -3.07 1.95 -8.82
N ILE A 71 -3.06 0.66 -9.11
CA ILE A 71 -3.75 0.11 -10.29
C ILE A 71 -5.26 0.31 -10.17
N LEU A 72 -5.81 0.14 -8.97
CA LEU A 72 -7.23 0.39 -8.69
C LEU A 72 -7.61 1.84 -9.01
N GLU A 73 -6.78 2.82 -8.62
CA GLU A 73 -7.02 4.22 -8.95
C GLU A 73 -7.05 4.43 -10.47
N ILE A 74 -6.12 3.81 -11.19
CA ILE A 74 -6.10 3.87 -12.66
C ILE A 74 -7.40 3.27 -13.23
N SER A 75 -7.87 2.15 -12.68
CA SER A 75 -9.08 1.49 -13.17
C SER A 75 -10.33 2.34 -12.95
N GLU A 76 -10.34 3.18 -11.93
CA GLU A 76 -11.44 4.12 -11.69
C GLU A 76 -11.46 5.26 -12.72
N GLN A 77 -10.26 5.69 -13.17
CA GLN A 77 -10.13 6.73 -14.19
C GLN A 77 -10.37 6.20 -15.60
N TYR A 78 -9.94 4.97 -15.88
CA TYR A 78 -9.98 4.35 -17.21
C TYR A 78 -10.60 2.95 -17.14
N PRO A 79 -11.88 2.82 -16.73
CA PRO A 79 -12.49 1.51 -16.45
C PRO A 79 -12.51 0.59 -17.67
N ASP A 80 -12.64 1.14 -18.88
CA ASP A 80 -12.75 0.34 -20.09
C ASP A 80 -11.42 -0.12 -20.68
N HIS A 81 -10.30 0.43 -20.19
CA HIS A 81 -8.98 0.21 -20.80
C HIS A 81 -7.95 -0.43 -19.86
N THR A 82 -8.24 -0.53 -18.57
CA THR A 82 -7.24 -0.92 -17.56
C THR A 82 -6.68 -2.30 -17.80
N ILE A 83 -7.52 -3.30 -18.02
CA ILE A 83 -7.06 -4.69 -18.19
C ILE A 83 -6.17 -4.84 -19.42
N GLU A 84 -6.59 -4.28 -20.55
CA GLU A 84 -5.78 -4.30 -21.76
C GLU A 84 -4.46 -3.52 -21.58
N ALA A 85 -4.52 -2.35 -20.92
CA ALA A 85 -3.35 -1.54 -20.64
C ALA A 85 -2.34 -2.26 -19.76
N LEU A 86 -2.80 -3.05 -18.78
CA LEU A 86 -1.92 -3.87 -17.93
C LEU A 86 -1.12 -4.87 -18.76
N LYS A 87 -1.77 -5.54 -19.70
CA LYS A 87 -1.13 -6.49 -20.60
C LYS A 87 -0.07 -5.79 -21.48
N VAL A 88 -0.42 -4.63 -22.04
CA VAL A 88 0.49 -3.84 -22.87
C VAL A 88 1.69 -3.36 -22.05
N ALA A 89 1.46 -2.85 -20.84
CA ALA A 89 2.53 -2.39 -19.95
C ALA A 89 3.48 -3.52 -19.59
N GLN A 90 2.96 -4.70 -19.31
CA GLN A 90 3.75 -5.88 -19.00
C GLN A 90 4.65 -6.25 -20.18
N GLU A 91 4.13 -6.21 -21.39
CA GLU A 91 4.92 -6.49 -22.61
C GLU A 91 5.99 -5.44 -22.85
N LYS A 92 5.68 -4.16 -22.67
CA LYS A 92 6.67 -3.08 -22.75
C LYS A 92 7.79 -3.28 -21.73
N ALA A 93 7.45 -3.66 -20.51
CA ALA A 93 8.42 -3.92 -19.45
C ALA A 93 9.33 -5.10 -19.83
N ARG A 94 8.74 -6.18 -20.37
CA ARG A 94 9.48 -7.36 -20.82
C ARG A 94 10.50 -7.00 -21.92
N LEU A 95 10.13 -6.09 -22.81
CA LEU A 95 10.99 -5.64 -23.91
C LEU A 95 11.98 -4.54 -23.49
N GLY A 96 11.89 -4.04 -22.26
CA GLY A 96 12.74 -2.96 -21.77
C GLY A 96 12.41 -1.60 -22.35
N GLU A 97 11.22 -1.44 -22.92
CA GLU A 97 10.78 -0.18 -23.51
C GLU A 97 10.31 0.81 -22.44
N ARG A 98 10.59 2.10 -22.69
CA ARG A 98 10.16 3.19 -21.84
C ARG A 98 9.70 4.37 -22.68
N TYR A 99 8.51 4.88 -22.42
CA TYR A 99 7.92 6.06 -23.06
C TYR A 99 7.89 5.98 -24.56
#